data_8c95951e03f94e37f30b0cf8e0cd670d
#
_entry.id   8c95951e03f94e37f30b0cf8e0cd670d
#
_cell.length_a   1.000
_cell.length_b   1.000
_cell.length_c   1.000
_cell.angle_alpha   90.00
_cell.angle_beta   90.00
_cell.angle_gamma   90.00
#
_symmetry.space_group_name_H-M   'P 1'
#
loop_
_entity.id
_entity.type
_entity.pdbx_description
1 polymer ?
#
loop_
_entity_poly.entity_id
_entity_poly.type
_entity_poly.pdbx_seq_one_letter_code
_entity_poly.pdbx_strand_id
1 'polypeptide(L)'
;MEIVHVVAINPYRKGNKGKVFSYRMDTYDKVIESAAVKKMIQQIRGELPIDGVDLNDAQAVEKAQERLKSELPFFCPHYGMFRNNVRRQENAMPESFLFQTIIDVDDKEYVEKAIEKARELNCSSGIWNGSLLHLCYSARKKLHIGIRMPIGMTIEETQKAYCEALGVPYDESCITPERMIFLTDKDSEIYRSKMWCAVLPESEIQARRKAFLDRGLTVDGRGNAKVNSLQLTVNSNSNVQNNRLSGNYGIGELGEASEKNLIAFDLFQESAGLKGMTIESVGSRHSSLLAIMSAGASRVMSEEELMKVVAE
;
A
#
# COMPACT_ATOMS: atom_id res chain seq x y z
N MET A 1 15.33 -3.44 -16.42
CA MET A 1 15.09 -3.59 -14.96
C MET A 1 13.75 -4.29 -14.80
N GLU A 2 13.70 -5.36 -14.02
CA GLU A 2 12.47 -6.11 -13.77
C GLU A 2 11.55 -5.26 -12.86
N ILE A 3 10.26 -5.17 -13.20
CA ILE A 3 9.28 -4.42 -12.40
C ILE A 3 8.89 -5.30 -11.20
N VAL A 4 9.17 -4.81 -10.01
CA VAL A 4 8.77 -5.49 -8.76
C VAL A 4 7.33 -5.09 -8.42
N HIS A 5 6.49 -6.08 -8.11
CA HIS A 5 5.11 -5.87 -7.69
C HIS A 5 4.90 -6.39 -6.27
N VAL A 6 4.16 -5.65 -5.48
CA VAL A 6 3.77 -6.04 -4.12
C VAL A 6 2.28 -5.82 -3.94
N VAL A 7 1.56 -6.86 -3.57
CA VAL A 7 0.11 -6.83 -3.37
C VAL A 7 -0.21 -7.28 -1.95
N ALA A 8 -0.89 -6.44 -1.19
CA ALA A 8 -1.45 -6.83 0.09
C ALA A 8 -2.80 -7.53 -0.15
N ILE A 9 -2.81 -8.86 -0.07
CA ILE A 9 -3.95 -9.70 -0.43
C ILE A 9 -4.32 -10.67 0.70
N ASN A 10 -5.62 -10.96 0.84
CA ASN A 10 -6.11 -12.11 1.58
C ASN A 10 -6.75 -13.11 0.60
N PRO A 11 -6.03 -14.15 0.18
CA PRO A 11 -6.54 -15.14 -0.77
C PRO A 11 -7.49 -16.17 -0.12
N TYR A 12 -7.47 -16.29 1.21
CA TYR A 12 -8.16 -17.36 1.97
C TYR A 12 -9.20 -16.81 2.93
N ARG A 13 -9.99 -15.91 2.52
CA ARG A 13 -10.79 -15.06 3.37
C ARG A 13 -11.65 -15.72 4.46
N LYS A 14 -11.98 -16.98 4.38
CA LYS A 14 -12.92 -17.67 5.27
C LYS A 14 -12.68 -17.31 6.74
N GLY A 15 -13.52 -16.39 7.26
CA GLY A 15 -13.53 -15.97 8.66
C GLY A 15 -12.51 -14.89 9.09
N ASN A 16 -11.57 -14.44 8.24
CA ASN A 16 -10.49 -13.57 8.70
C ASN A 16 -10.31 -12.26 7.89
N LYS A 17 -11.33 -11.40 7.94
CA LYS A 17 -11.30 -10.07 7.28
C LYS A 17 -10.22 -9.12 7.82
N GLY A 18 -9.68 -9.37 8.99
CA GLY A 18 -8.67 -8.55 9.64
C GLY A 18 -7.23 -8.87 9.23
N LYS A 19 -7.00 -9.91 8.42
CA LYS A 19 -5.68 -10.31 7.98
C LYS A 19 -5.45 -10.01 6.50
N VAL A 20 -4.23 -9.58 6.18
CA VAL A 20 -3.76 -9.34 4.82
C VAL A 20 -2.26 -9.63 4.77
N PHE A 21 -1.79 -10.24 3.71
CA PHE A 21 -0.41 -10.66 3.56
C PHE A 21 0.19 -10.05 2.30
N SER A 22 1.48 -9.76 2.34
CA SER A 22 2.20 -9.26 1.17
C SER A 22 2.58 -10.40 0.25
N TYR A 23 2.18 -10.31 -1.00
CA TYR A 23 2.48 -11.29 -2.04
C TYR A 23 3.01 -10.60 -3.31
N ARG A 24 3.58 -11.40 -4.19
CA ARG A 24 3.89 -11.00 -5.56
C ARG A 24 2.63 -11.07 -6.44
N MET A 25 2.67 -10.46 -7.60
CA MET A 25 1.53 -10.42 -8.53
C MET A 25 1.08 -11.80 -9.01
N ASP A 26 1.97 -12.78 -9.06
CA ASP A 26 1.61 -14.17 -9.41
C ASP A 26 0.57 -14.80 -8.47
N THR A 27 0.57 -14.42 -7.19
CA THR A 27 -0.46 -14.86 -6.24
C THR A 27 -1.80 -14.18 -6.53
N TYR A 28 -1.79 -12.90 -6.89
CA TYR A 28 -2.99 -12.19 -7.34
C TYR A 28 -3.59 -12.90 -8.57
N ASP A 29 -2.76 -13.20 -9.58
CA ASP A 29 -3.19 -13.86 -10.79
C ASP A 29 -3.78 -15.25 -10.51
N LYS A 30 -3.13 -16.09 -9.71
CA LYS A 30 -3.65 -17.40 -9.30
C LYS A 30 -5.01 -17.31 -8.61
N VAL A 31 -5.27 -16.26 -7.85
CA VAL A 31 -6.55 -16.08 -7.16
C VAL A 31 -7.65 -15.73 -8.15
N ILE A 32 -7.44 -14.73 -9.03
CA ILE A 32 -8.46 -14.31 -9.99
C ILE A 32 -8.72 -15.36 -11.10
N GLU A 33 -7.73 -16.20 -11.39
CA GLU A 33 -7.84 -17.31 -12.36
C GLU A 33 -8.43 -18.59 -11.76
N SER A 34 -8.65 -18.63 -10.44
CA SER A 34 -9.15 -19.83 -9.79
C SER A 34 -10.60 -20.12 -10.14
N ALA A 35 -10.90 -21.40 -10.43
CA ALA A 35 -12.26 -21.85 -10.71
C ALA A 35 -13.23 -21.56 -9.54
N ALA A 36 -12.73 -21.55 -8.31
CA ALA A 36 -13.53 -21.26 -7.13
C ALA A 36 -14.03 -19.79 -7.12
N VAL A 37 -13.14 -18.82 -7.40
CA VAL A 37 -13.53 -17.41 -7.51
C VAL A 37 -14.48 -17.20 -8.67
N LYS A 38 -14.21 -17.80 -9.83
CA LYS A 38 -15.10 -17.74 -11.01
C LYS A 38 -16.50 -18.26 -10.67
N LYS A 39 -16.62 -19.45 -10.05
CA LYS A 39 -17.90 -20.00 -9.62
C LYS A 39 -18.64 -19.04 -8.67
N MET A 40 -17.95 -18.49 -7.66
CA MET A 40 -18.55 -17.53 -6.73
C MET A 40 -19.07 -16.27 -7.41
N ILE A 41 -18.29 -15.71 -8.36
CA ILE A 41 -18.71 -14.53 -9.14
C ILE A 41 -19.95 -14.82 -9.97
N GLN A 42 -20.00 -15.95 -10.66
CA GLN A 42 -21.17 -16.38 -11.44
C GLN A 42 -22.41 -16.55 -10.56
N GLN A 43 -22.26 -17.13 -9.36
CA GLN A 43 -23.35 -17.27 -8.39
C GLN A 43 -23.83 -15.92 -7.86
N ILE A 44 -22.91 -15.00 -7.54
CA ILE A 44 -23.25 -13.62 -7.09
C ILE A 44 -23.99 -12.85 -8.17
N ARG A 45 -23.68 -13.12 -9.45
CA ARG A 45 -24.35 -12.47 -10.60
C ARG A 45 -25.63 -13.15 -11.03
N GLY A 46 -26.00 -14.29 -10.41
CA GLY A 46 -27.16 -15.08 -10.79
C GLY A 46 -26.99 -15.88 -12.09
N GLU A 47 -25.76 -16.02 -12.56
CA GLU A 47 -25.41 -16.79 -13.78
C GLU A 47 -25.33 -18.31 -13.47
N LEU A 48 -25.08 -18.65 -12.21
CA LEU A 48 -25.14 -20.02 -11.69
C LEU A 48 -26.02 -20.10 -10.44
N PRO A 49 -26.71 -21.23 -10.22
CA PRO A 49 -27.48 -21.44 -8.99
C PRO A 49 -26.56 -21.52 -7.77
N ILE A 50 -27.11 -21.15 -6.60
CA ILE A 50 -26.42 -21.28 -5.32
C ILE A 50 -26.91 -22.57 -4.66
N ASP A 51 -26.01 -23.47 -4.32
CA ASP A 51 -26.33 -24.77 -3.77
C ASP A 51 -27.17 -24.64 -2.49
N GLY A 52 -28.33 -25.31 -2.45
CA GLY A 52 -29.25 -25.32 -1.31
C GLY A 52 -30.09 -24.04 -1.12
N VAL A 53 -30.15 -23.16 -2.11
CA VAL A 53 -30.97 -21.95 -2.12
C VAL A 53 -32.13 -22.11 -3.11
N ASP A 54 -33.38 -21.86 -2.62
CA ASP A 54 -34.54 -21.82 -3.53
C ASP A 54 -34.49 -20.56 -4.37
N LEU A 55 -34.39 -20.75 -5.68
CA LEU A 55 -34.29 -19.63 -6.66
C LEU A 55 -35.61 -18.83 -6.76
N ASN A 56 -36.73 -19.37 -6.29
CA ASN A 56 -38.02 -18.66 -6.25
C ASN A 56 -38.14 -17.73 -5.02
N ASP A 57 -37.30 -17.90 -4.01
CA ASP A 57 -37.23 -17.01 -2.87
C ASP A 57 -36.15 -15.93 -3.10
N ALA A 58 -36.59 -14.78 -3.61
CA ALA A 58 -35.70 -13.65 -3.92
C ALA A 58 -34.90 -13.17 -2.69
N GLN A 59 -35.45 -13.22 -1.48
CA GLN A 59 -34.74 -12.80 -0.27
C GLN A 59 -33.67 -13.83 0.13
N ALA A 60 -33.96 -15.12 0.02
CA ALA A 60 -32.98 -16.17 0.25
C ALA A 60 -31.81 -16.08 -0.76
N VAL A 61 -32.12 -15.80 -2.03
CA VAL A 61 -31.12 -15.61 -3.09
C VAL A 61 -30.24 -14.40 -2.76
N GLU A 62 -30.82 -13.24 -2.48
CA GLU A 62 -30.07 -12.01 -2.15
C GLU A 62 -29.14 -12.21 -0.95
N LYS A 63 -29.66 -12.80 0.13
CA LYS A 63 -28.88 -13.09 1.34
C LYS A 63 -27.72 -14.06 1.06
N ALA A 64 -27.96 -15.06 0.21
CA ALA A 64 -26.92 -16.01 -0.19
C ALA A 64 -25.85 -15.34 -1.04
N GLN A 65 -26.22 -14.47 -1.98
CA GLN A 65 -25.29 -13.67 -2.79
C GLN A 65 -24.44 -12.71 -1.93
N GLU A 66 -25.03 -12.06 -0.93
CA GLU A 66 -24.30 -11.22 0.01
C GLU A 66 -23.28 -12.01 0.84
N ARG A 67 -23.68 -13.20 1.31
CA ARG A 67 -22.78 -14.13 1.99
C ARG A 67 -21.60 -14.51 1.10
N LEU A 68 -21.86 -14.95 -0.14
CA LEU A 68 -20.81 -15.29 -1.09
C LEU A 68 -19.89 -14.12 -1.37
N LYS A 69 -20.44 -12.90 -1.63
CA LYS A 69 -19.64 -11.68 -1.79
C LYS A 69 -18.75 -11.46 -0.56
N SER A 70 -19.32 -11.70 0.62
CA SER A 70 -18.57 -11.57 1.87
C SER A 70 -17.46 -12.62 2.01
N GLU A 71 -17.44 -13.70 1.28
CA GLU A 71 -16.43 -14.77 1.27
C GLU A 71 -15.37 -14.63 0.18
N LEU A 72 -15.51 -13.68 -0.74
CA LEU A 72 -14.52 -13.44 -1.79
C LEU A 72 -13.14 -13.05 -1.23
N PRO A 73 -12.06 -13.48 -1.83
CA PRO A 73 -10.73 -12.92 -1.58
C PRO A 73 -10.75 -11.41 -1.76
N PHE A 74 -9.80 -10.71 -1.14
CA PHE A 74 -9.69 -9.26 -1.29
C PHE A 74 -8.23 -8.81 -1.30
N PHE A 75 -7.98 -7.60 -1.76
CA PHE A 75 -6.69 -6.93 -1.66
C PHE A 75 -6.85 -5.49 -1.15
N CYS A 76 -5.74 -4.91 -0.69
CA CYS A 76 -5.67 -3.50 -0.30
C CYS A 76 -4.92 -2.75 -1.41
N PRO A 77 -5.56 -1.80 -2.11
CA PRO A 77 -4.96 -1.17 -3.30
C PRO A 77 -3.88 -0.14 -2.97
N HIS A 78 -3.89 0.45 -1.77
CA HIS A 78 -3.04 1.60 -1.44
C HIS A 78 -1.65 1.20 -0.93
N TYR A 79 -1.56 0.09 -0.19
CA TYR A 79 -0.34 -0.35 0.49
C TYR A 79 -0.02 -1.80 0.16
N GLY A 80 1.25 -2.09 -0.07
CA GLY A 80 1.73 -3.45 -0.31
C GLY A 80 1.93 -4.27 0.96
N MET A 81 2.05 -3.61 2.14
CA MET A 81 2.33 -4.29 3.41
C MET A 81 1.58 -3.65 4.59
N PHE A 82 1.25 -4.52 5.57
CA PHE A 82 0.66 -4.14 6.85
C PHE A 82 1.42 -4.82 8.00
N ARG A 83 1.73 -4.07 9.05
CA ARG A 83 2.43 -4.59 10.23
C ARG A 83 1.66 -5.76 10.84
N ASN A 84 2.38 -6.84 11.16
CA ASN A 84 1.84 -8.08 11.71
C ASN A 84 0.73 -8.72 10.84
N ASN A 85 0.68 -8.39 9.55
CA ASN A 85 -0.36 -8.82 8.63
C ASN A 85 -1.78 -8.45 9.11
N VAL A 86 -1.92 -7.39 9.91
CA VAL A 86 -3.21 -6.92 10.44
C VAL A 86 -3.69 -5.72 9.63
N ARG A 87 -4.81 -5.89 8.94
CA ARG A 87 -5.45 -4.86 8.12
C ARG A 87 -6.14 -3.81 8.99
N ARG A 88 -5.38 -2.81 9.41
CA ARG A 88 -5.84 -1.61 10.13
C ARG A 88 -5.05 -0.41 9.63
N GLN A 89 -5.64 0.77 9.72
CA GLN A 89 -5.02 2.01 9.28
C GLN A 89 -3.64 2.26 9.93
N GLU A 90 -3.54 2.05 11.23
CA GLU A 90 -2.30 2.24 12.00
C GLU A 90 -1.20 1.23 11.66
N ASN A 91 -1.55 0.13 10.99
CA ASN A 91 -0.62 -0.92 10.58
C ASN A 91 -0.19 -0.80 9.11
N ALA A 92 -0.79 0.11 8.34
CA ALA A 92 -0.34 0.37 6.96
C ALA A 92 1.07 0.96 6.99
N MET A 93 2.02 0.28 6.35
CA MET A 93 3.45 0.62 6.39
C MET A 93 3.77 1.69 5.34
N PRO A 94 4.15 2.92 5.73
CA PRO A 94 4.37 4.04 4.81
C PRO A 94 5.38 3.74 3.70
N GLU A 95 6.39 2.92 3.97
CA GLU A 95 7.39 2.48 3.00
C GLU A 95 6.80 1.60 1.89
N SER A 96 5.65 0.99 2.11
CA SER A 96 4.94 0.15 1.14
C SER A 96 3.80 0.87 0.42
N PHE A 97 3.72 2.19 0.56
CA PHE A 97 2.71 2.99 -0.13
C PHE A 97 2.94 2.97 -1.64
N LEU A 98 1.93 2.54 -2.40
CA LEU A 98 2.05 2.26 -3.83
C LEU A 98 1.77 3.48 -4.72
N PHE A 99 1.43 4.64 -4.15
CA PHE A 99 1.06 5.87 -4.88
C PHE A 99 0.01 5.62 -5.97
N GLN A 100 -0.91 4.74 -5.68
CA GLN A 100 -2.07 4.42 -6.48
C GLN A 100 -3.32 4.41 -5.62
N THR A 101 -4.47 4.58 -6.23
CA THR A 101 -5.77 4.49 -5.56
C THR A 101 -6.79 3.83 -6.46
N ILE A 102 -7.96 3.52 -5.90
CA ILE A 102 -9.05 2.90 -6.64
C ILE A 102 -10.32 3.75 -6.49
N ILE A 103 -11.01 3.94 -7.60
CA ILE A 103 -12.33 4.55 -7.65
C ILE A 103 -13.36 3.43 -7.71
N ASP A 104 -14.36 3.46 -6.86
CA ASP A 104 -15.49 2.54 -6.86
C ASP A 104 -16.70 3.25 -7.49
N VAL A 105 -17.12 2.81 -8.67
CA VAL A 105 -18.28 3.35 -9.37
C VAL A 105 -19.47 2.43 -9.09
N ASP A 106 -20.26 2.81 -8.11
CA ASP A 106 -21.31 1.96 -7.54
C ASP A 106 -22.63 2.01 -8.30
N ASP A 107 -22.84 3.03 -9.11
CA ASP A 107 -24.06 3.15 -9.92
C ASP A 107 -23.84 2.58 -11.33
N LYS A 108 -24.68 1.60 -11.69
CA LYS A 108 -24.56 0.88 -12.97
C LYS A 108 -24.74 1.78 -14.18
N GLU A 109 -25.49 2.87 -14.07
CA GLU A 109 -25.73 3.79 -15.17
C GLU A 109 -24.46 4.54 -15.62
N TYR A 110 -23.47 4.69 -14.71
CA TYR A 110 -22.21 5.35 -15.02
C TYR A 110 -21.12 4.41 -15.56
N VAL A 111 -21.28 3.08 -15.45
CA VAL A 111 -20.20 2.11 -15.67
C VAL A 111 -19.57 2.25 -17.07
N GLU A 112 -20.38 2.15 -18.13
CA GLU A 112 -19.84 2.20 -19.50
C GLU A 112 -19.24 3.57 -19.83
N LYS A 113 -19.92 4.64 -19.45
CA LYS A 113 -19.41 6.00 -19.61
C LYS A 113 -18.12 6.23 -18.85
N ALA A 114 -17.98 5.68 -17.64
CA ALA A 114 -16.78 5.80 -16.83
C ALA A 114 -15.61 5.03 -17.46
N ILE A 115 -15.85 3.87 -18.07
CA ILE A 115 -14.82 3.10 -18.80
C ILE A 115 -14.27 3.91 -19.98
N GLU A 116 -15.16 4.47 -20.80
CA GLU A 116 -14.79 5.30 -21.96
C GLU A 116 -14.00 6.52 -21.49
N LYS A 117 -14.53 7.25 -20.50
CA LYS A 117 -13.91 8.46 -19.98
C LYS A 117 -12.56 8.21 -19.30
N ALA A 118 -12.40 7.10 -18.59
CA ALA A 118 -11.11 6.71 -18.00
C ALA A 118 -10.04 6.48 -19.08
N ARG A 119 -10.41 5.85 -20.19
CA ARG A 119 -9.51 5.66 -21.34
C ARG A 119 -9.17 6.98 -22.02
N GLU A 120 -10.15 7.86 -22.19
CA GLU A 120 -9.94 9.20 -22.76
C GLU A 120 -8.98 10.01 -21.88
N LEU A 121 -9.20 10.09 -20.57
CA LEU A 121 -8.35 10.79 -19.62
C LEU A 121 -6.91 10.23 -19.63
N ASN A 122 -6.76 8.92 -19.75
CA ASN A 122 -5.45 8.27 -19.81
C ASN A 122 -4.63 8.65 -21.06
N CYS A 123 -5.30 9.04 -22.16
CA CYS A 123 -4.68 9.45 -23.41
C CYS A 123 -4.64 10.97 -23.59
N SER A 124 -5.23 11.74 -22.69
CA SER A 124 -5.32 13.20 -22.78
C SER A 124 -4.01 13.87 -22.34
N SER A 125 -3.81 15.12 -22.76
CA SER A 125 -2.73 15.96 -22.24
C SER A 125 -3.16 16.58 -20.91
N GLY A 126 -2.85 15.96 -19.79
CA GLY A 126 -3.23 16.48 -18.49
C GLY A 126 -2.64 15.64 -17.34
N ILE A 127 -3.03 15.94 -16.11
CA ILE A 127 -2.54 15.24 -14.92
C ILE A 127 -2.92 13.75 -14.89
N TRP A 128 -3.89 13.34 -15.71
CA TRP A 128 -4.37 11.96 -15.82
C TRP A 128 -3.73 11.17 -16.96
N ASN A 129 -2.85 11.79 -17.74
CA ASN A 129 -2.15 11.11 -18.82
C ASN A 129 -1.31 9.93 -18.25
N GLY A 130 -1.53 8.72 -18.80
CA GLY A 130 -0.85 7.52 -18.34
C GLY A 130 -1.19 7.07 -16.91
N SER A 131 -2.23 7.66 -16.28
CA SER A 131 -2.61 7.34 -14.90
C SER A 131 -3.39 6.05 -14.75
N LEU A 132 -4.09 5.58 -15.80
CA LEU A 132 -4.92 4.38 -15.72
C LEU A 132 -4.08 3.12 -15.52
N LEU A 133 -4.34 2.43 -14.41
CA LEU A 133 -3.62 1.22 -14.03
C LEU A 133 -4.47 -0.04 -14.15
N HIS A 134 -5.77 0.06 -13.84
CA HIS A 134 -6.64 -1.11 -13.80
C HIS A 134 -8.11 -0.73 -14.05
N LEU A 135 -8.82 -1.56 -14.81
CA LEU A 135 -10.27 -1.53 -14.95
C LEU A 135 -10.82 -2.93 -14.73
N CYS A 136 -11.78 -3.06 -13.85
CA CYS A 136 -12.35 -4.36 -13.51
C CYS A 136 -13.81 -4.22 -13.09
N TYR A 137 -14.67 -5.10 -13.59
CA TYR A 137 -16.02 -5.20 -13.05
C TYR A 137 -15.99 -5.74 -11.63
N SER A 138 -16.74 -5.13 -10.74
CA SER A 138 -16.96 -5.65 -9.39
C SER A 138 -17.78 -6.95 -9.41
N ALA A 139 -17.89 -7.62 -8.26
CA ALA A 139 -18.68 -8.84 -8.14
C ALA A 139 -20.15 -8.68 -8.58
N ARG A 140 -20.72 -7.47 -8.49
CA ARG A 140 -22.08 -7.15 -8.92
C ARG A 140 -22.15 -6.36 -10.25
N LYS A 141 -21.14 -6.48 -11.10
CA LYS A 141 -21.02 -5.75 -12.38
C LYS A 141 -21.07 -4.22 -12.26
N LYS A 142 -20.61 -3.66 -11.14
CA LYS A 142 -20.21 -2.28 -10.98
C LYS A 142 -18.74 -2.15 -11.41
N LEU A 143 -18.09 -0.98 -11.26
CA LEU A 143 -16.75 -0.78 -11.80
C LEU A 143 -15.76 -0.32 -10.74
N HIS A 144 -14.59 -0.92 -10.75
CA HIS A 144 -13.40 -0.45 -10.03
C HIS A 144 -12.38 0.11 -11.04
N ILE A 145 -11.89 1.33 -10.81
CA ILE A 145 -10.89 2.00 -11.64
C ILE A 145 -9.64 2.25 -10.79
N GLY A 146 -8.58 1.52 -11.04
CA GLY A 146 -7.27 1.73 -10.42
C GLY A 146 -6.47 2.80 -11.16
N ILE A 147 -5.97 3.81 -10.46
CA ILE A 147 -5.21 4.91 -11.05
C ILE A 147 -3.93 5.21 -10.27
N ARG A 148 -2.92 5.72 -10.98
CA ARG A 148 -1.73 6.32 -10.38
C ARG A 148 -2.09 7.71 -9.84
N MET A 149 -1.72 7.97 -8.60
CA MET A 149 -1.92 9.28 -7.98
C MET A 149 -0.98 10.32 -8.60
N PRO A 150 -1.45 11.53 -8.92
CA PRO A 150 -0.57 12.65 -9.27
C PRO A 150 0.40 12.98 -8.12
N ILE A 151 1.57 13.54 -8.46
CA ILE A 151 2.60 13.89 -7.46
C ILE A 151 2.02 14.94 -6.50
N GLY A 152 2.14 14.68 -5.21
CA GLY A 152 1.72 15.58 -4.14
C GLY A 152 0.23 15.55 -3.81
N MET A 153 -0.61 14.81 -4.54
CA MET A 153 -2.02 14.62 -4.20
C MET A 153 -2.20 13.45 -3.23
N THR A 154 -3.02 13.64 -2.20
CA THR A 154 -3.43 12.58 -1.28
C THR A 154 -4.40 11.60 -1.96
N ILE A 155 -4.71 10.48 -1.30
CA ILE A 155 -5.72 9.53 -1.80
C ILE A 155 -7.06 10.24 -2.02
N GLU A 156 -7.52 10.99 -1.02
CA GLU A 156 -8.80 11.71 -1.08
C GLU A 156 -8.85 12.75 -2.19
N GLU A 157 -7.83 13.62 -2.28
CA GLU A 157 -7.74 14.63 -3.34
C GLU A 157 -7.74 13.99 -4.72
N THR A 158 -6.98 12.89 -4.89
CA THR A 158 -6.91 12.16 -6.15
C THR A 158 -8.27 11.59 -6.54
N GLN A 159 -8.97 10.95 -5.60
CA GLN A 159 -10.28 10.35 -5.87
C GLN A 159 -11.33 11.42 -6.20
N LYS A 160 -11.41 12.50 -5.41
CA LYS A 160 -12.34 13.62 -5.67
C LYS A 160 -12.13 14.21 -7.06
N ALA A 161 -10.89 14.58 -7.39
CA ALA A 161 -10.57 15.18 -8.69
C ALA A 161 -10.77 14.23 -9.87
N TYR A 162 -10.52 12.93 -9.67
CA TYR A 162 -10.74 11.95 -10.73
C TYR A 162 -12.23 11.64 -10.94
N CYS A 163 -13.03 11.52 -9.88
CA CYS A 163 -14.47 11.36 -9.95
C CYS A 163 -15.12 12.56 -10.65
N GLU A 164 -14.69 13.79 -10.35
CA GLU A 164 -15.12 15.00 -11.04
C GLU A 164 -14.79 14.93 -12.54
N ALA A 165 -13.57 14.54 -12.90
CA ALA A 165 -13.13 14.38 -14.28
C ALA A 165 -13.89 13.28 -15.03
N LEU A 166 -14.30 12.21 -14.34
CA LEU A 166 -15.14 11.14 -14.89
C LEU A 166 -16.61 11.55 -15.02
N GLY A 167 -17.07 12.49 -14.22
CA GLY A 167 -18.49 12.83 -14.07
C GLY A 167 -19.28 11.77 -13.30
N VAL A 168 -18.68 11.17 -12.29
CA VAL A 168 -19.29 10.15 -11.40
C VAL A 168 -19.32 10.64 -9.96
N PRO A 169 -20.28 10.15 -9.13
CA PRO A 169 -20.28 10.45 -7.70
C PRO A 169 -18.99 9.96 -7.00
N TYR A 170 -18.53 10.72 -6.03
CA TYR A 170 -17.40 10.36 -5.18
C TYR A 170 -17.85 9.52 -3.99
N ASP A 171 -17.17 8.41 -3.72
CA ASP A 171 -17.40 7.56 -2.54
C ASP A 171 -16.33 7.84 -1.46
N GLU A 172 -16.72 8.54 -0.39
CA GLU A 172 -15.85 8.87 0.74
C GLU A 172 -15.32 7.63 1.50
N SER A 173 -15.96 6.48 1.35
CA SER A 173 -15.54 5.25 2.06
C SER A 173 -14.26 4.64 1.50
N CYS A 174 -13.81 5.05 0.32
CA CYS A 174 -12.69 4.45 -0.40
C CYS A 174 -11.30 5.04 -0.05
N ILE A 175 -11.24 6.10 0.78
CA ILE A 175 -9.99 6.85 1.04
C ILE A 175 -9.09 6.25 2.12
N THR A 176 -9.56 5.29 2.89
CA THR A 176 -8.77 4.78 4.03
C THR A 176 -7.59 3.92 3.57
N PRO A 177 -6.45 3.97 4.28
CA PRO A 177 -5.27 3.17 3.94
C PRO A 177 -5.53 1.68 3.84
N GLU A 178 -6.39 1.16 4.72
CA GLU A 178 -6.75 -0.25 4.82
C GLU A 178 -7.97 -0.63 3.96
N ARG A 179 -8.41 0.25 3.05
CA ARG A 179 -9.51 -0.07 2.14
C ARG A 179 -9.28 -1.42 1.49
N MET A 180 -10.28 -2.29 1.55
CA MET A 180 -10.25 -3.57 0.86
C MET A 180 -11.18 -3.55 -0.34
N ILE A 181 -10.72 -4.16 -1.42
CA ILE A 181 -11.47 -4.40 -2.64
C ILE A 181 -11.58 -5.91 -2.84
N PHE A 182 -12.78 -6.40 -3.05
CA PHE A 182 -13.00 -7.80 -3.37
C PHE A 182 -12.43 -8.15 -4.73
N LEU A 183 -11.68 -9.24 -4.80
CA LEU A 183 -11.20 -9.79 -6.05
C LEU A 183 -12.35 -10.47 -6.80
N THR A 184 -12.34 -10.29 -8.09
CA THR A 184 -13.25 -10.94 -9.02
C THR A 184 -12.47 -11.93 -9.88
N ASP A 185 -13.15 -12.62 -10.78
CA ASP A 185 -12.51 -13.53 -11.71
C ASP A 185 -11.77 -12.79 -12.84
N LYS A 186 -10.91 -13.49 -13.54
CA LYS A 186 -10.14 -12.95 -14.67
C LYS A 186 -11.01 -12.40 -15.78
N ASP A 187 -12.19 -12.97 -16.01
CA ASP A 187 -13.12 -12.53 -17.06
C ASP A 187 -13.76 -11.16 -16.73
N SER A 188 -13.70 -10.73 -15.47
CA SER A 188 -14.15 -9.41 -15.03
C SER A 188 -13.12 -8.31 -15.28
N GLU A 189 -11.85 -8.66 -15.57
CA GLU A 189 -10.78 -7.71 -15.83
C GLU A 189 -10.87 -7.15 -17.24
N ILE A 190 -11.08 -5.83 -17.35
CA ILE A 190 -11.21 -5.11 -18.63
C ILE A 190 -9.86 -4.62 -19.14
N TYR A 191 -9.01 -4.15 -18.20
CA TYR A 191 -7.68 -3.62 -18.50
C TYR A 191 -6.76 -3.73 -17.28
N ARG A 192 -5.50 -4.07 -17.51
CA ARG A 192 -4.44 -4.00 -16.51
C ARG A 192 -3.14 -3.50 -17.12
N SER A 193 -2.65 -2.41 -16.58
CA SER A 193 -1.31 -1.90 -16.87
C SER A 193 -0.25 -2.79 -16.21
N LYS A 194 0.90 -2.93 -16.86
CA LYS A 194 2.09 -3.55 -16.23
C LYS A 194 2.56 -2.80 -14.96
N MET A 195 2.09 -1.58 -14.76
CA MET A 195 2.42 -0.77 -13.58
C MET A 195 1.40 -0.93 -12.43
N TRP A 196 0.36 -1.78 -12.58
CA TRP A 196 -0.57 -2.07 -11.48
C TRP A 196 0.13 -2.77 -10.32
N CYS A 197 0.03 -2.21 -9.11
CA CYS A 197 0.74 -2.66 -7.90
C CYS A 197 2.27 -2.71 -8.04
N ALA A 198 2.84 -2.01 -9.02
CA ALA A 198 4.29 -1.90 -9.17
C ALA A 198 4.90 -0.99 -8.12
N VAL A 199 6.00 -1.42 -7.54
CA VAL A 199 6.88 -0.57 -6.74
C VAL A 199 7.57 0.41 -7.69
N LEU A 200 7.44 1.70 -7.41
CA LEU A 200 8.04 2.74 -8.24
C LEU A 200 9.58 2.77 -8.06
N PRO A 201 10.32 3.31 -9.03
CA PRO A 201 11.74 3.58 -8.85
C PRO A 201 11.98 4.50 -7.65
N GLU A 202 13.07 4.27 -6.92
CA GLU A 202 13.37 5.02 -5.68
C GLU A 202 13.39 6.54 -5.90
N SER A 203 13.93 7.01 -7.02
CA SER A 203 13.94 8.44 -7.37
C SER A 203 12.53 9.03 -7.47
N GLU A 204 11.58 8.28 -8.02
CA GLU A 204 10.18 8.69 -8.12
C GLU A 204 9.50 8.64 -6.74
N ILE A 205 9.76 7.61 -5.93
CA ILE A 205 9.27 7.51 -4.55
C ILE A 205 9.71 8.72 -3.74
N GLN A 206 10.99 9.09 -3.80
CA GLN A 206 11.54 10.22 -3.07
C GLN A 206 10.94 11.56 -3.54
N ALA A 207 10.76 11.76 -4.84
CA ALA A 207 10.11 12.95 -5.37
C ALA A 207 8.66 13.09 -4.86
N ARG A 208 7.90 12.00 -4.84
CA ARG A 208 6.52 11.97 -4.34
C ARG A 208 6.44 12.20 -2.83
N ARG A 209 7.32 11.58 -2.05
CA ARG A 209 7.43 11.78 -0.60
C ARG A 209 7.80 13.23 -0.27
N LYS A 210 8.79 13.78 -0.98
CA LYS A 210 9.15 15.19 -0.83
C LYS A 210 7.97 16.12 -1.08
N ALA A 211 7.18 15.90 -2.12
CA ALA A 211 6.00 16.72 -2.42
C ALA A 211 4.96 16.68 -1.30
N PHE A 212 4.78 15.57 -0.58
CA PHE A 212 3.94 15.51 0.61
C PHE A 212 4.55 16.28 1.78
N LEU A 213 5.84 16.09 2.06
CA LEU A 213 6.53 16.79 3.14
C LEU A 213 6.55 18.31 2.93
N ASP A 214 6.75 18.78 1.70
CA ASP A 214 6.70 20.20 1.33
C ASP A 214 5.31 20.84 1.63
N ARG A 215 4.25 20.01 1.67
CA ARG A 215 2.89 20.38 2.08
C ARG A 215 2.60 20.21 3.58
N GLY A 216 3.59 19.80 4.38
CA GLY A 216 3.41 19.49 5.80
C GLY A 216 2.67 18.17 6.08
N LEU A 217 2.65 17.27 5.11
CA LEU A 217 2.04 15.93 5.24
C LEU A 217 3.09 14.88 5.60
N THR A 218 2.66 13.69 5.99
CA THR A 218 3.53 12.51 6.12
C THR A 218 4.03 12.04 4.75
N VAL A 219 5.04 11.17 4.74
CA VAL A 219 5.65 10.64 3.49
C VAL A 219 4.69 9.85 2.60
N ASP A 220 3.55 9.47 3.12
CA ASP A 220 2.46 8.78 2.41
C ASP A 220 1.21 9.64 2.23
N GLY A 221 1.31 10.94 2.52
CA GLY A 221 0.22 11.91 2.34
C GLY A 221 -0.90 11.86 3.39
N ARG A 222 -0.68 11.19 4.54
CA ARG A 222 -1.64 11.10 5.63
C ARG A 222 -1.31 12.08 6.75
N GLY A 223 -2.24 12.97 7.08
CA GLY A 223 -2.08 13.91 8.20
C GLY A 223 -0.84 14.81 8.07
N ASN A 224 -0.53 15.55 9.13
CA ASN A 224 0.62 16.43 9.18
C ASN A 224 1.90 15.63 9.46
N ALA A 225 2.99 15.99 8.80
CA ALA A 225 4.30 15.46 9.13
C ALA A 225 4.62 15.87 10.59
N LYS A 226 4.76 14.88 11.47
CA LYS A 226 5.43 15.14 12.73
C LYS A 226 6.85 15.53 12.36
N VAL A 227 7.27 16.74 12.69
CA VAL A 227 8.66 17.17 12.55
C VAL A 227 9.49 16.32 13.51
N ASN A 228 9.90 15.15 13.07
CA ASN A 228 10.96 14.42 13.73
C ASN A 228 12.22 15.23 13.46
N SER A 229 12.84 15.75 14.51
CA SER A 229 14.10 16.49 14.47
C SER A 229 15.24 15.80 13.71
N LEU A 230 15.08 14.52 13.39
CA LEU A 230 16.00 13.70 12.59
C LEU A 230 15.84 13.89 11.06
N GLN A 231 14.73 14.42 10.55
CA GLN A 231 14.55 14.65 9.10
C GLN A 231 15.08 16.02 8.62
N LEU A 232 15.37 16.94 9.54
CA LEU A 232 15.93 18.27 9.21
C LEU A 232 17.43 18.25 8.90
N THR A 233 18.13 17.14 9.15
CA THR A 233 19.59 17.03 8.93
C THR A 233 20.00 16.65 7.51
N VAL A 234 19.09 16.29 6.62
CA VAL A 234 19.44 15.87 5.24
C VAL A 234 19.46 17.02 4.23
N ASN A 235 18.90 18.19 4.55
CA ASN A 235 18.77 19.30 3.58
C ASN A 235 19.30 20.67 4.02
N SER A 236 20.21 20.76 5.00
CA SER A 236 20.83 22.05 5.32
C SER A 236 22.35 21.98 5.44
N ASN A 237 23.04 21.89 4.31
CA ASN A 237 24.37 22.49 4.19
C ASN A 237 24.20 24.00 4.04
N SER A 238 23.99 24.70 5.14
CA SER A 238 24.34 26.11 5.33
C SER A 238 24.15 26.50 6.81
N ASN A 239 25.30 26.68 7.47
CA ASN A 239 25.52 27.47 8.69
C ASN A 239 24.41 27.49 9.76
N VAL A 240 24.51 26.66 10.79
CA VAL A 240 24.03 27.00 12.13
C VAL A 240 25.04 26.53 13.17
N GLN A 241 25.51 27.52 13.96
CA GLN A 241 26.37 27.36 15.12
C GLN A 241 25.71 26.50 16.22
N ASN A 242 26.55 25.70 16.88
CA ASN A 242 26.28 24.91 18.06
C ASN A 242 25.43 25.59 19.11
N ASN A 243 24.30 25.01 19.46
CA ASN A 243 23.71 25.15 20.80
C ASN A 243 23.57 23.75 21.41
N ARG A 244 24.48 23.48 22.33
CA ARG A 244 24.47 22.32 23.23
C ARG A 244 23.26 22.35 24.13
N LEU A 245 22.39 21.36 24.10
CA LEU A 245 21.53 21.03 25.22
C LEU A 245 22.11 19.78 25.91
N SER A 246 22.63 20.01 27.08
CA SER A 246 23.18 19.02 28.01
C SER A 246 22.04 18.26 28.68
N GLY A 247 21.88 16.98 28.36
CA GLY A 247 21.18 16.00 29.19
C GLY A 247 22.20 14.99 29.69
N ASN A 248 22.52 15.05 30.99
CA ASN A 248 23.44 14.17 31.69
C ASN A 248 22.94 12.72 31.66
N TYR A 249 23.58 11.87 30.87
CA TYR A 249 23.73 10.46 31.16
C TYR A 249 25.21 10.14 31.07
N GLY A 250 25.79 9.69 32.19
CA GLY A 250 27.19 9.34 32.29
C GLY A 250 27.54 8.20 31.33
N ILE A 251 28.32 8.52 30.31
CA ILE A 251 28.96 7.58 29.42
C ILE A 251 30.45 7.89 29.51
N GLY A 252 31.20 6.88 29.92
CA GLY A 252 32.67 6.93 29.92
C GLY A 252 33.22 7.17 28.52
N GLU A 253 34.46 7.64 28.46
CA GLU A 253 35.21 7.97 27.24
C GLU A 253 35.05 6.90 26.15
N LEU A 254 34.37 7.24 25.08
CA LEU A 254 34.21 6.40 23.89
C LEU A 254 34.90 7.11 22.72
N GLY A 255 35.91 6.45 22.13
CA GLY A 255 36.62 6.90 20.96
C GLY A 255 35.80 6.80 19.65
N GLU A 256 36.41 7.10 18.50
CA GLU A 256 35.78 7.15 17.14
C GLU A 256 34.92 5.95 16.73
N ALA A 257 35.05 4.78 17.39
CA ALA A 257 34.20 3.61 17.23
C ALA A 257 32.73 3.85 17.66
N SER A 258 32.46 4.85 18.50
CA SER A 258 31.15 5.10 19.09
C SER A 258 30.11 5.67 18.14
N GLU A 259 30.53 6.45 17.16
CA GLU A 259 29.61 7.10 16.23
C GLU A 259 28.99 6.09 15.23
N LYS A 260 29.77 5.09 14.81
CA LYS A 260 29.29 4.01 13.92
C LYS A 260 28.36 3.04 14.64
N ASN A 261 28.62 2.75 15.91
CA ASN A 261 27.76 1.89 16.73
C ASN A 261 26.41 2.56 17.05
N LEU A 262 26.40 3.87 17.25
CA LEU A 262 25.18 4.65 17.38
C LEU A 262 24.35 4.61 16.10
N ILE A 263 25.00 4.72 14.93
CA ILE A 263 24.32 4.61 13.63
C ILE A 263 23.71 3.21 13.44
N ALA A 264 24.40 2.15 13.82
CA ALA A 264 23.90 0.77 13.73
C ALA A 264 22.72 0.53 14.68
N PHE A 265 22.81 1.04 15.90
CA PHE A 265 21.75 0.92 16.90
C PHE A 265 20.50 1.71 16.49
N ASP A 266 20.67 2.92 15.96
CA ASP A 266 19.58 3.72 15.43
C ASP A 266 18.92 3.06 14.22
N LEU A 267 19.70 2.48 13.31
CA LEU A 267 19.20 1.72 12.16
C LEU A 267 18.42 0.48 12.60
N PHE A 268 18.88 -0.21 13.63
CA PHE A 268 18.18 -1.36 14.20
C PHE A 268 16.86 -0.92 14.86
N GLN A 269 16.88 0.11 15.69
CA GLN A 269 15.67 0.63 16.32
C GLN A 269 14.63 1.16 15.31
N GLU A 270 15.10 1.81 14.25
CA GLU A 270 14.26 2.35 13.19
C GLU A 270 13.62 1.22 12.36
N SER A 271 14.42 0.22 11.94
CA SER A 271 13.94 -0.89 11.13
C SER A 271 13.03 -1.86 11.88
N ALA A 272 13.29 -2.06 13.16
CA ALA A 272 12.51 -2.98 14.01
C ALA A 272 11.32 -2.29 14.70
N GLY A 273 11.20 -0.97 14.66
CA GLY A 273 10.16 -0.22 15.39
C GLY A 273 10.25 -0.34 16.91
N LEU A 274 11.45 -0.64 17.45
CA LEU A 274 11.67 -1.11 18.80
C LEU A 274 12.39 -0.06 19.66
N LYS A 275 11.86 1.16 19.71
CA LYS A 275 12.43 2.19 20.60
C LYS A 275 12.50 1.70 22.05
N GLY A 276 13.71 1.73 22.63
CA GLY A 276 13.97 1.33 24.00
C GLY A 276 14.22 -0.16 24.25
N MET A 277 14.29 -0.97 23.21
CA MET A 277 14.64 -2.40 23.30
C MET A 277 16.09 -2.65 22.90
N THR A 278 16.73 -3.64 23.51
CA THR A 278 18.05 -4.13 23.11
C THR A 278 17.94 -5.26 22.08
N ILE A 279 19.03 -5.56 21.36
CA ILE A 279 19.09 -6.71 20.45
C ILE A 279 18.69 -8.02 21.14
N GLU A 280 19.02 -8.16 22.41
CA GLU A 280 18.70 -9.32 23.24
C GLU A 280 17.19 -9.44 23.55
N SER A 281 16.47 -8.33 23.58
CA SER A 281 15.01 -8.31 23.84
C SER A 281 14.14 -8.67 22.63
N VAL A 282 14.71 -8.81 21.45
CA VAL A 282 13.98 -9.00 20.17
C VAL A 282 13.85 -10.46 19.75
N GLY A 283 14.36 -11.38 20.52
CA GLY A 283 14.06 -12.81 20.39
C GLY A 283 14.94 -13.62 19.45
N SER A 284 15.55 -13.09 18.37
CA SER A 284 16.58 -13.84 17.65
C SER A 284 17.64 -12.93 17.05
N ARG A 285 18.90 -13.20 17.33
CA ARG A 285 20.08 -12.54 16.75
C ARG A 285 20.00 -12.45 15.22
N HIS A 286 19.53 -13.52 14.57
CA HIS A 286 19.46 -13.59 13.11
C HIS A 286 18.49 -12.54 12.51
N SER A 287 17.30 -12.40 13.11
CA SER A 287 16.32 -11.41 12.66
C SER A 287 16.79 -9.97 12.88
N SER A 288 17.51 -9.73 13.97
CA SER A 288 18.11 -8.42 14.28
C SER A 288 19.20 -8.04 13.28
N LEU A 289 20.10 -8.98 12.96
CA LEU A 289 21.15 -8.80 11.97
C LEU A 289 20.58 -8.52 10.57
N LEU A 290 19.58 -9.27 10.14
CA LEU A 290 18.89 -9.02 8.85
C LEU A 290 18.24 -7.63 8.80
N ALA A 291 17.66 -7.16 9.91
CA ALA A 291 17.06 -5.83 9.99
C ALA A 291 18.12 -4.73 9.85
N ILE A 292 19.27 -4.86 10.57
CA ILE A 292 20.40 -3.92 10.46
C ILE A 292 20.99 -3.90 9.07
N MET A 293 21.24 -5.07 8.45
CA MET A 293 21.78 -5.19 7.11
C MET A 293 20.84 -4.57 6.07
N SER A 294 19.54 -4.80 6.18
CA SER A 294 18.53 -4.22 5.29
C SER A 294 18.46 -2.70 5.40
N ALA A 295 18.49 -2.17 6.63
CA ALA A 295 18.49 -0.73 6.86
C ALA A 295 19.79 -0.06 6.39
N GLY A 296 20.97 -0.70 6.62
CA GLY A 296 22.24 -0.22 6.14
C GLY A 296 22.34 -0.18 4.62
N ALA A 297 21.87 -1.23 3.94
CA ALA A 297 21.81 -1.29 2.49
C ALA A 297 20.91 -0.18 1.91
N SER A 298 19.80 0.15 2.56
CA SER A 298 18.92 1.23 2.14
C SER A 298 19.54 2.63 2.27
N ARG A 299 20.58 2.78 3.09
CA ARG A 299 21.31 4.05 3.30
C ARG A 299 22.63 4.14 2.50
N VAL A 300 22.83 3.25 1.54
CA VAL A 300 24.03 3.27 0.66
C VAL A 300 25.35 3.06 1.43
N MET A 301 25.33 2.25 2.50
CA MET A 301 26.55 1.78 3.17
C MET A 301 27.24 0.73 2.30
N SER A 302 28.56 0.76 2.24
CA SER A 302 29.30 -0.32 1.58
C SER A 302 29.20 -1.62 2.37
N GLU A 303 29.30 -2.77 1.69
CA GLU A 303 29.27 -4.08 2.32
C GLU A 303 30.33 -4.20 3.43
N GLU A 304 31.50 -3.61 3.21
CA GLU A 304 32.60 -3.63 4.18
C GLU A 304 32.29 -2.80 5.45
N GLU A 305 31.66 -1.65 5.29
CA GLU A 305 31.19 -0.82 6.40
C GLU A 305 30.07 -1.51 7.20
N LEU A 306 29.15 -2.14 6.48
CA LEU A 306 28.04 -2.86 7.08
C LEU A 306 28.54 -4.08 7.88
N MET A 307 29.49 -4.83 7.35
CA MET A 307 30.08 -5.98 8.05
C MET A 307 30.86 -5.58 9.30
N LYS A 308 31.52 -4.42 9.30
CA LYS A 308 32.17 -3.90 10.54
C LYS A 308 31.16 -3.56 11.64
N VAL A 309 30.02 -2.98 11.27
CA VAL A 309 28.94 -2.64 12.20
C VAL A 309 28.26 -3.89 12.78
N VAL A 310 28.18 -4.97 12.01
CA VAL A 310 27.55 -6.23 12.42
C VAL A 310 28.49 -7.09 13.30
N ALA A 311 29.81 -6.92 13.15
CA ALA A 311 30.83 -7.73 13.88
C ALA A 311 31.13 -7.22 15.30
N GLU A 312 30.78 -5.97 15.63
CA GLU A 312 30.84 -5.37 16.97
C GLU A 312 29.53 -5.56 17.73
#